data_f0db26f2574633140832eed6f323400f
#
_entry.id   f0db26f2574633140832eed6f323400f
#
_cell.length_a   1.000
_cell.length_b   1.000
_cell.length_c   1.000
_cell.angle_alpha   90.00
_cell.angle_beta   90.00
_cell.angle_gamma   90.00
#
_symmetry.space_group_name_H-M   'P 1'
#
loop_
_entity.id
_entity.type
_entity.pdbx_description
1 polymer ?
#
loop_
_entity_poly.entity_id
_entity_poly.type
_entity_poly.pdbx_seq_one_letter_code
_entity_poly.pdbx_strand_id
1 'polypeptide(L)'
;AAGGARQAAAPEQVEMLVRSLSDLAREKTGALVVVRGRDPLDRHVEGGWDLHGELSEALIKSIFDSHSLGHDGAVIIEGGRVTRFGSHLPLSKEFGKITHLGTRHTAALGLSERTDALCLVVSEERGVMSVARRGELKEIANLQDMQKDLVDFFAESAPTHPDSFIQHFWQHNMREKALATALSILLWLFFIGIRAPL
;
A
#
# COMPACT_ATOMS: atom_id res chain seq x y z
N ALA A 1 14.06 -13.20 7.03
CA ALA A 1 12.94 -12.39 6.58
C ALA A 1 12.38 -11.65 7.79
N ALA A 2 12.79 -10.40 7.97
CA ALA A 2 12.27 -9.54 9.04
C ALA A 2 10.91 -9.01 8.56
N GLY A 3 9.84 -9.46 9.21
CA GLY A 3 8.51 -8.87 9.09
C GLY A 3 8.57 -7.43 9.61
N GLY A 4 8.72 -6.46 8.70
CA GLY A 4 8.61 -5.06 9.05
C GLY A 4 7.22 -4.80 9.62
N ALA A 5 7.17 -4.38 10.88
CA ALA A 5 5.93 -3.91 11.49
C ALA A 5 5.37 -2.80 10.59
N ARG A 6 4.20 -3.03 10.00
CA ARG A 6 3.44 -2.00 9.29
C ARG A 6 3.03 -0.96 10.31
N GLN A 7 3.78 0.10 10.35
CA GLN A 7 3.55 1.22 11.24
C GLN A 7 2.41 2.05 10.65
N ALA A 8 1.41 2.38 11.46
CA ALA A 8 0.43 3.41 11.09
C ALA A 8 1.24 4.67 10.71
N ALA A 9 0.87 5.33 9.60
CA ALA A 9 1.63 6.51 9.20
C ALA A 9 1.59 7.54 10.32
N ALA A 10 2.76 8.01 10.70
CA ALA A 10 2.86 9.13 11.60
C ALA A 10 2.18 10.37 10.94
N PRO A 11 1.51 11.23 11.70
CA PRO A 11 0.92 12.46 11.18
C PRO A 11 1.88 13.27 10.30
N GLU A 12 3.18 13.22 10.62
CA GLU A 12 4.27 13.84 9.85
C GLU A 12 4.40 13.31 8.42
N GLN A 13 4.16 12.01 8.20
CA GLN A 13 4.23 11.41 6.84
C GLN A 13 3.07 11.89 5.96
N VAL A 14 1.88 12.02 6.53
CA VAL A 14 0.71 12.55 5.83
C VAL A 14 0.97 14.01 5.43
N GLU A 15 1.42 14.83 6.38
CA GLU A 15 1.71 16.25 6.14
C GLU A 15 2.79 16.41 5.07
N MET A 16 3.86 15.63 5.14
CA MET A 16 4.95 15.63 4.16
C MET A 16 4.45 15.29 2.75
N LEU A 17 3.64 14.23 2.59
CA LEU A 17 3.06 13.85 1.30
C LEU A 17 2.17 14.96 0.74
N VAL A 18 1.30 15.52 1.57
CA VAL A 18 0.42 16.62 1.16
C VAL A 18 1.22 17.84 0.71
N ARG A 19 2.26 18.21 1.43
CA ARG A 19 3.15 19.33 1.04
C ARG A 19 3.88 19.04 -0.27
N SER A 20 4.52 17.88 -0.37
CA SER A 20 5.27 17.50 -1.57
C SER A 20 4.40 17.53 -2.82
N LEU A 21 3.20 16.94 -2.76
CA LEU A 21 2.28 16.91 -3.89
C LEU A 21 1.68 18.30 -4.19
N SER A 22 1.44 19.12 -3.18
CA SER A 22 1.00 20.50 -3.37
C SER A 22 2.05 21.34 -4.09
N ASP A 23 3.32 21.19 -3.76
CA ASP A 23 4.41 21.87 -4.43
C ASP A 23 4.54 21.42 -5.88
N LEU A 24 4.51 20.09 -6.14
CA LEU A 24 4.53 19.55 -7.50
C LEU A 24 3.33 20.04 -8.32
N ALA A 25 2.14 20.15 -7.72
CA ALA A 25 0.95 20.68 -8.38
C ALA A 25 1.11 22.15 -8.76
N ARG A 26 1.67 22.96 -7.86
CA ARG A 26 1.95 24.39 -8.13
C ARG A 26 2.99 24.58 -9.23
N GLU A 27 3.99 23.70 -9.28
CA GLU A 27 5.03 23.69 -10.32
C GLU A 27 4.56 22.99 -11.61
N LYS A 28 3.34 22.43 -11.64
CA LYS A 28 2.79 21.62 -12.73
C LYS A 28 3.71 20.45 -13.10
N THR A 29 4.36 19.88 -12.11
CA THR A 29 5.16 18.69 -12.26
C THR A 29 4.27 17.46 -12.06
N GLY A 30 4.12 16.66 -13.10
CA GLY A 30 3.31 15.44 -13.06
C GLY A 30 3.86 14.42 -12.07
N ALA A 31 3.02 13.86 -11.23
CA ALA A 31 3.42 12.86 -10.26
C ALA A 31 2.38 11.75 -10.10
N LEU A 32 2.85 10.54 -9.79
CA LEU A 32 2.02 9.39 -9.46
C LEU A 32 2.62 8.67 -8.26
N VAL A 33 1.94 8.76 -7.12
CA VAL A 33 2.36 8.15 -5.86
C VAL A 33 1.35 7.11 -5.44
N VAL A 34 1.82 5.92 -5.15
CA VAL A 34 1.02 4.78 -4.67
C VAL A 34 1.36 4.52 -3.21
N VAL A 35 0.38 4.61 -2.35
CA VAL A 35 0.48 4.18 -0.96
C VAL A 35 -0.15 2.81 -0.85
N ARG A 36 0.65 1.80 -0.53
CA ARG A 36 0.19 0.42 -0.41
C ARG A 36 -0.75 0.25 0.76
N GLY A 37 -1.87 -0.44 0.52
CA GLY A 37 -2.77 -0.94 1.54
C GLY A 37 -2.34 -2.30 2.09
N ARG A 38 -3.27 -3.22 2.19
CA ARG A 38 -3.05 -4.60 2.64
C ARG A 38 -2.67 -5.55 1.50
N ASP A 39 -3.19 -5.27 0.31
CA ASP A 39 -2.98 -6.10 -0.85
C ASP A 39 -1.52 -6.05 -1.33
N PRO A 40 -0.94 -7.19 -1.76
CA PRO A 40 0.36 -7.21 -2.39
C PRO A 40 0.29 -6.56 -3.77
N LEU A 41 1.23 -5.67 -4.07
CA LEU A 41 1.29 -4.95 -5.35
C LEU A 41 2.08 -5.69 -6.43
N ASP A 42 2.90 -6.68 -6.08
CA ASP A 42 3.87 -7.34 -6.97
C ASP A 42 3.26 -7.95 -8.24
N ARG A 43 1.96 -8.29 -8.22
CA ARG A 43 1.25 -8.83 -9.39
C ARG A 43 0.73 -7.76 -10.35
N HIS A 44 0.76 -6.52 -9.93
CA HIS A 44 0.12 -5.41 -10.65
C HIS A 44 1.09 -4.29 -11.00
N VAL A 45 2.29 -4.30 -10.42
CA VAL A 45 3.32 -3.27 -10.63
C VAL A 45 4.48 -3.90 -11.36
N GLU A 46 4.82 -3.33 -12.53
CA GLU A 46 5.89 -3.82 -13.37
C GLU A 46 7.03 -2.81 -13.46
N GLY A 47 8.26 -3.31 -13.63
CA GLY A 47 9.44 -2.46 -13.81
C GLY A 47 9.78 -1.61 -12.60
N GLY A 48 10.46 -0.49 -12.86
CA GLY A 48 10.98 0.41 -11.83
C GLY A 48 12.25 -0.06 -11.16
N TRP A 49 12.74 0.74 -10.22
CA TRP A 49 13.97 0.50 -9.47
C TRP A 49 13.66 0.43 -7.98
N ASP A 50 14.23 -0.57 -7.31
CA ASP A 50 14.15 -0.68 -5.86
C ASP A 50 15.00 0.42 -5.21
N LEU A 51 14.46 1.10 -4.21
CA LEU A 51 15.11 2.21 -3.54
C LEU A 51 15.27 1.97 -2.04
N HIS A 52 14.21 1.51 -1.37
CA HIS A 52 14.15 1.33 0.08
C HIS A 52 14.56 2.58 0.88
N GLY A 53 14.24 3.76 0.32
CA GLY A 53 14.56 5.06 0.90
C GLY A 53 13.59 5.51 1.99
N GLU A 54 14.06 6.36 2.88
CA GLU A 54 13.19 7.03 3.84
C GLU A 54 12.34 8.08 3.11
N LEU A 55 11.04 8.12 3.43
CA LEU A 55 10.13 9.08 2.81
C LEU A 55 10.50 10.50 3.25
N SER A 56 10.79 11.37 2.28
CA SER A 56 11.10 12.78 2.50
C SER A 56 10.64 13.63 1.33
N GLU A 57 10.36 14.90 1.60
CA GLU A 57 9.97 15.87 0.57
C GLU A 57 11.04 15.99 -0.52
N ALA A 58 12.32 16.08 -0.12
CA ALA A 58 13.44 16.16 -1.05
C ALA A 58 13.52 14.93 -1.97
N LEU A 59 13.28 13.72 -1.43
CA LEU A 59 13.27 12.49 -2.21
C LEU A 59 12.13 12.49 -3.23
N ILE A 60 10.91 12.81 -2.82
CA ILE A 60 9.75 12.85 -3.71
C ILE A 60 9.96 13.85 -4.84
N LYS A 61 10.39 15.07 -4.52
CA LYS A 61 10.67 16.11 -5.53
C LYS A 61 11.80 15.69 -6.49
N SER A 62 12.85 15.05 -5.98
CA SER A 62 13.96 14.57 -6.82
C SER A 62 13.57 13.45 -7.77
N ILE A 63 12.66 12.55 -7.34
CA ILE A 63 12.20 11.47 -8.22
C ILE A 63 11.35 12.02 -9.36
N PHE A 64 10.47 13.00 -9.08
CA PHE A 64 9.58 13.58 -10.10
C PHE A 64 10.19 14.75 -10.86
N ASP A 65 11.47 15.11 -10.62
CA ASP A 65 12.17 16.05 -11.48
C ASP A 65 12.19 15.53 -12.92
N SER A 66 11.91 16.39 -13.89
CA SER A 66 11.81 16.02 -15.31
C SER A 66 13.09 15.41 -15.92
N HIS A 67 14.22 15.60 -15.27
CA HIS A 67 15.52 15.03 -15.67
C HIS A 67 15.82 13.71 -14.94
N SER A 68 15.00 13.32 -13.98
CA SER A 68 15.13 12.05 -13.25
C SER A 68 14.63 10.87 -14.07
N LEU A 69 15.29 9.72 -13.95
CA LEU A 69 14.84 8.47 -14.56
C LEU A 69 13.49 8.00 -14.02
N GLY A 70 13.08 8.48 -12.85
CA GLY A 70 11.86 8.07 -12.17
C GLY A 70 10.61 8.89 -12.50
N HIS A 71 10.76 10.01 -13.22
CA HIS A 71 9.67 10.97 -13.44
C HIS A 71 8.49 10.40 -14.24
N ASP A 72 8.72 9.41 -15.10
CA ASP A 72 7.71 8.80 -15.98
C ASP A 72 7.11 7.52 -15.41
N GLY A 73 7.08 7.37 -14.10
CA GLY A 73 6.51 6.20 -13.45
C GLY A 73 5.89 6.51 -12.10
N ALA A 74 5.43 5.47 -11.43
CA ALA A 74 4.89 5.57 -10.10
C ALA A 74 5.97 5.41 -9.03
N VAL A 75 5.81 6.15 -7.94
CA VAL A 75 6.52 5.93 -6.67
C VAL A 75 5.68 5.05 -5.78
N ILE A 76 6.25 3.97 -5.27
CA ILE A 76 5.58 3.03 -4.37
C ILE A 76 6.04 3.29 -2.94
N ILE A 77 5.07 3.51 -2.06
CA ILE A 77 5.30 3.74 -0.63
C ILE A 77 4.70 2.59 0.16
N GLU A 78 5.52 1.95 0.99
CA GLU A 78 5.12 0.87 1.88
C GLU A 78 5.72 1.08 3.27
N GLY A 79 4.89 1.01 4.30
CA GLY A 79 5.34 1.16 5.69
C GLY A 79 6.07 2.48 5.96
N GLY A 80 5.66 3.57 5.28
CA GLY A 80 6.27 4.89 5.43
C GLY A 80 7.63 5.07 4.74
N ARG A 81 8.00 4.17 3.83
CA ARG A 81 9.24 4.24 3.06
C ARG A 81 8.94 4.18 1.57
N VAL A 82 9.75 4.83 0.75
CA VAL A 82 9.76 4.64 -0.69
C VAL A 82 10.48 3.32 -0.98
N THR A 83 9.74 2.31 -1.43
CA THR A 83 10.30 0.99 -1.74
C THR A 83 10.76 0.88 -3.19
N ARG A 84 10.03 1.55 -4.11
CA ARG A 84 10.29 1.50 -5.55
C ARG A 84 9.88 2.81 -6.22
N PHE A 85 10.51 3.15 -7.34
CA PHE A 85 10.15 4.31 -8.16
C PHE A 85 10.28 3.99 -9.65
N GLY A 86 9.68 4.81 -10.51
CA GLY A 86 9.65 4.58 -11.96
C GLY A 86 8.86 3.33 -12.36
N SER A 87 7.89 2.92 -11.55
CA SER A 87 7.12 1.71 -11.77
C SER A 87 5.94 1.94 -12.71
N HIS A 88 5.62 0.93 -13.54
CA HIS A 88 4.47 0.95 -14.42
C HIS A 88 3.26 0.28 -13.75
N LEU A 89 2.12 0.92 -13.85
CA LEU A 89 0.86 0.44 -13.30
C LEU A 89 -0.08 -0.01 -14.42
N PRO A 90 -1.02 -0.93 -14.12
CA PRO A 90 -2.03 -1.33 -15.07
C PRO A 90 -2.96 -0.16 -15.39
N LEU A 91 -3.28 0.01 -16.66
CA LEU A 91 -4.24 1.04 -17.08
C LEU A 91 -5.67 0.55 -16.86
N SER A 92 -6.57 1.46 -16.48
CA SER A 92 -8.00 1.21 -16.46
C SER A 92 -8.51 0.97 -17.89
N LYS A 93 -9.48 0.06 -18.02
CA LYS A 93 -10.18 -0.23 -19.29
C LYS A 93 -11.61 0.36 -19.32
N GLU A 94 -11.99 1.09 -18.30
CA GLU A 94 -13.31 1.72 -18.16
C GLU A 94 -13.41 2.98 -19.04
N PHE A 95 -13.71 2.81 -20.33
CA PHE A 95 -13.78 3.90 -21.30
C PHE A 95 -14.66 5.08 -20.86
N GLY A 96 -15.74 4.85 -20.12
CA GLY A 96 -16.61 5.91 -19.60
C GLY A 96 -15.93 6.83 -18.59
N LYS A 97 -14.88 6.36 -17.90
CA LYS A 97 -14.16 7.12 -16.87
C LYS A 97 -12.89 7.78 -17.39
N ILE A 98 -12.30 7.28 -18.48
CA ILE A 98 -10.94 7.65 -18.91
C ILE A 98 -10.89 8.64 -20.08
N THR A 99 -12.01 8.96 -20.74
CA THR A 99 -12.07 9.73 -21.98
C THR A 99 -11.37 11.11 -21.92
N HIS A 100 -11.18 11.66 -20.73
CA HIS A 100 -10.56 12.97 -20.49
C HIS A 100 -9.39 12.92 -19.53
N LEU A 101 -8.85 11.72 -19.25
CA LEU A 101 -7.79 11.51 -18.28
C LEU A 101 -6.43 11.32 -18.96
N GLY A 102 -5.39 11.94 -18.39
CA GLY A 102 -4.01 11.62 -18.77
C GLY A 102 -3.57 10.23 -18.28
N THR A 103 -2.44 9.77 -18.82
CA THR A 103 -1.89 8.42 -18.54
C THR A 103 -1.73 8.12 -17.05
N ARG A 104 -1.24 9.08 -16.25
CA ARG A 104 -1.06 8.91 -14.79
C ARG A 104 -2.39 8.70 -14.06
N HIS A 105 -3.45 9.40 -14.48
CA HIS A 105 -4.79 9.20 -13.90
C HIS A 105 -5.37 7.85 -14.29
N THR A 106 -5.22 7.45 -15.54
CA THR A 106 -5.68 6.14 -16.04
C THR A 106 -4.95 4.99 -15.36
N ALA A 107 -3.64 5.16 -15.09
CA ALA A 107 -2.83 4.19 -14.36
C ALA A 107 -3.22 4.11 -12.87
N ALA A 108 -3.43 5.25 -12.23
CA ALA A 108 -3.92 5.31 -10.84
C ALA A 108 -5.28 4.62 -10.68
N LEU A 109 -6.21 4.91 -11.58
CA LEU A 109 -7.52 4.27 -11.60
C LEU A 109 -7.40 2.75 -11.81
N GLY A 110 -6.59 2.33 -12.80
CA GLY A 110 -6.40 0.91 -13.12
C GLY A 110 -5.77 0.08 -12.00
N LEU A 111 -4.89 0.66 -11.18
CA LEU A 111 -4.38 -0.01 -9.98
C LEU A 111 -5.44 -0.03 -8.87
N SER A 112 -6.16 1.07 -8.65
CA SER A 112 -7.18 1.16 -7.61
C SER A 112 -8.41 0.28 -7.84
N GLU A 113 -8.66 -0.15 -9.09
CA GLU A 113 -9.68 -1.14 -9.46
C GLU A 113 -9.31 -2.57 -9.03
N ARG A 114 -8.02 -2.84 -8.80
CA ARG A 114 -7.48 -4.20 -8.59
C ARG A 114 -6.90 -4.42 -7.21
N THR A 115 -6.68 -3.35 -6.47
CA THR A 115 -6.05 -3.38 -5.16
C THR A 115 -6.71 -2.37 -4.21
N ASP A 116 -6.45 -2.52 -2.93
CA ASP A 116 -6.85 -1.57 -1.91
C ASP A 116 -5.89 -0.37 -1.75
N ALA A 117 -4.94 -0.21 -2.68
CA ALA A 117 -3.97 0.89 -2.65
C ALA A 117 -4.65 2.25 -2.83
N LEU A 118 -4.05 3.27 -2.24
CA LEU A 118 -4.39 4.67 -2.48
C LEU A 118 -3.40 5.26 -3.48
N CYS A 119 -3.91 5.77 -4.60
CA CYS A 119 -3.08 6.42 -5.62
C CYS A 119 -3.32 7.93 -5.61
N LEU A 120 -2.25 8.69 -5.53
CA LEU A 120 -2.25 10.15 -5.54
C LEU A 120 -1.64 10.62 -6.86
N VAL A 121 -2.34 11.49 -7.59
CA VAL A 121 -1.93 11.95 -8.91
C VAL A 121 -1.84 13.46 -8.92
N VAL A 122 -0.78 13.99 -9.54
CA VAL A 122 -0.66 15.40 -9.93
C VAL A 122 -0.69 15.49 -11.44
N SER A 123 -1.60 16.32 -11.96
CA SER A 123 -1.70 16.61 -13.39
C SER A 123 -0.63 17.64 -13.81
N GLU A 124 0.23 17.27 -14.75
CA GLU A 124 1.22 18.20 -15.32
C GLU A 124 0.61 19.31 -16.16
N GLU A 125 -0.55 19.06 -16.77
CA GLU A 125 -1.23 20.07 -17.59
C GLU A 125 -1.97 21.09 -16.73
N ARG A 126 -2.75 20.62 -15.75
CA ARG A 126 -3.65 21.45 -14.96
C ARG A 126 -3.11 21.86 -13.60
N GLY A 127 -2.09 21.18 -13.09
CA GLY A 127 -1.61 21.37 -11.72
C GLY A 127 -2.64 20.97 -10.66
N VAL A 128 -3.56 20.05 -11.00
CA VAL A 128 -4.62 19.59 -10.11
C VAL A 128 -4.23 18.25 -9.52
N MET A 129 -4.59 18.05 -8.26
CA MET A 129 -4.38 16.79 -7.56
C MET A 129 -5.64 15.94 -7.60
N SER A 130 -5.45 14.63 -7.73
CA SER A 130 -6.53 13.64 -7.71
C SER A 130 -6.16 12.45 -6.85
N VAL A 131 -7.15 11.80 -6.27
CA VAL A 131 -7.02 10.57 -5.51
C VAL A 131 -7.80 9.47 -6.23
N ALA A 132 -7.15 8.32 -6.49
CA ALA A 132 -7.82 7.12 -6.97
C ALA A 132 -7.82 6.05 -5.88
N ARG A 133 -8.98 5.50 -5.59
CA ARG A 133 -9.18 4.44 -4.59
C ARG A 133 -10.41 3.63 -4.91
N ARG A 134 -10.35 2.31 -4.77
CA ARG A 134 -11.49 1.38 -4.96
C ARG A 134 -12.20 1.55 -6.32
N GLY A 135 -11.43 1.85 -7.38
CA GLY A 135 -11.97 2.06 -8.72
C GLY A 135 -12.70 3.40 -8.92
N GLU A 136 -12.51 4.34 -8.01
CA GLU A 136 -13.01 5.70 -8.13
C GLU A 136 -11.86 6.69 -8.18
N LEU A 137 -11.97 7.70 -9.05
CA LEU A 137 -11.04 8.81 -9.17
C LEU A 137 -11.76 10.10 -8.79
N LYS A 138 -11.22 10.81 -7.82
CA LYS A 138 -11.76 12.07 -7.30
C LYS A 138 -10.72 13.17 -7.43
N GLU A 139 -11.09 14.28 -8.04
CA GLU A 139 -10.28 15.49 -8.03
C GLU A 139 -10.36 16.15 -6.65
N ILE A 140 -9.22 16.57 -6.12
CA ILE A 140 -9.11 17.17 -4.78
C ILE A 140 -9.24 18.67 -4.88
N ALA A 141 -10.28 19.22 -4.25
CA ALA A 141 -10.55 20.66 -4.24
C ALA A 141 -9.66 21.44 -3.26
N ASN A 142 -9.25 20.81 -2.15
CA ASN A 142 -8.41 21.44 -1.13
C ASN A 142 -7.49 20.44 -0.44
N LEU A 143 -6.42 20.94 0.17
CA LEU A 143 -5.41 20.10 0.84
C LEU A 143 -5.95 19.35 2.08
N GLN A 144 -6.98 19.87 2.72
CA GLN A 144 -7.59 19.24 3.88
C GLN A 144 -8.32 17.95 3.51
N ASP A 145 -8.99 17.93 2.34
CA ASP A 145 -9.63 16.73 1.81
C ASP A 145 -8.60 15.64 1.53
N MET A 146 -7.46 15.98 0.90
CA MET A 146 -6.36 15.04 0.67
C MET A 146 -5.78 14.50 1.99
N GLN A 147 -5.56 15.40 2.95
CA GLN A 147 -5.06 15.01 4.27
C GLN A 147 -6.01 14.04 4.96
N LYS A 148 -7.32 14.31 4.88
CA LYS A 148 -8.35 13.44 5.42
C LYS A 148 -8.35 12.07 4.72
N ASP A 149 -8.37 12.03 3.39
CA ASP A 149 -8.35 10.78 2.62
C ASP A 149 -7.12 9.93 2.96
N LEU A 150 -5.96 10.56 3.17
CA LEU A 150 -4.74 9.86 3.63
C LEU A 150 -4.85 9.34 5.06
N VAL A 151 -5.34 10.15 6.00
CA VAL A 151 -5.52 9.73 7.41
C VAL A 151 -6.49 8.55 7.49
N ASP A 152 -7.65 8.65 6.80
CA ASP A 152 -8.67 7.61 6.76
C ASP A 152 -8.09 6.32 6.13
N PHE A 153 -7.31 6.45 5.06
CA PHE A 153 -6.63 5.31 4.44
C PHE A 153 -5.65 4.62 5.38
N PHE A 154 -4.80 5.36 6.05
CA PHE A 154 -3.84 4.78 7.00
C PHE A 154 -4.52 4.14 8.21
N ALA A 155 -5.60 4.74 8.71
CA ALA A 155 -6.39 4.17 9.80
C ALA A 155 -7.02 2.82 9.40
N GLU A 156 -7.57 2.72 8.17
CA GLU A 156 -8.15 1.48 7.65
C GLU A 156 -7.07 0.42 7.32
N SER A 157 -5.90 0.85 6.85
CA SER A 157 -4.80 -0.04 6.46
C SER A 157 -3.95 -0.48 7.65
N ALA A 158 -4.10 0.16 8.80
CA ALA A 158 -3.41 -0.22 10.02
C ALA A 158 -3.67 -1.70 10.34
N PRO A 159 -2.66 -2.47 10.76
CA PRO A 159 -2.88 -3.84 11.19
C PRO A 159 -3.83 -3.82 12.37
N THR A 160 -4.98 -4.45 12.23
CA THR A 160 -5.82 -4.79 13.38
C THR A 160 -4.93 -5.52 14.37
N HIS A 161 -4.88 -5.06 15.61
CA HIS A 161 -4.00 -5.48 16.69
C HIS A 161 -3.58 -6.96 16.63
N PRO A 162 -2.28 -7.30 16.92
CA PRO A 162 -1.81 -8.68 17.00
C PRO A 162 -2.61 -9.52 18.02
N ASP A 163 -3.26 -8.90 18.98
CA ASP A 163 -4.16 -9.56 19.93
C ASP A 163 -5.34 -10.26 19.25
N SER A 164 -5.81 -9.78 18.09
CA SER A 164 -6.90 -10.44 17.37
C SER A 164 -6.45 -11.75 16.70
N PHE A 165 -5.18 -11.87 16.26
CA PHE A 165 -4.68 -13.11 15.67
C PHE A 165 -4.56 -14.22 16.70
N ILE A 166 -4.05 -13.90 17.91
CA ILE A 166 -3.93 -14.85 19.02
C ILE A 166 -5.32 -15.21 19.54
N GLN A 167 -6.21 -14.21 19.71
CA GLN A 167 -7.59 -14.47 20.12
C GLN A 167 -8.36 -15.27 19.07
N HIS A 168 -8.23 -14.95 17.78
CA HIS A 168 -8.86 -15.68 16.69
C HIS A 168 -8.28 -17.10 16.55
N PHE A 169 -6.96 -17.26 16.76
CA PHE A 169 -6.30 -18.55 16.77
C PHE A 169 -6.81 -19.43 17.93
N TRP A 170 -7.07 -18.84 19.12
CA TRP A 170 -7.59 -19.59 20.27
C TRP A 170 -9.10 -19.83 20.18
N GLN A 171 -9.87 -18.96 19.55
CA GLN A 171 -11.33 -19.09 19.48
C GLN A 171 -11.81 -19.96 18.30
N HIS A 172 -11.02 -20.07 17.20
CA HIS A 172 -11.42 -20.86 16.05
C HIS A 172 -10.83 -22.27 16.13
N ASN A 173 -11.71 -23.28 15.98
CA ASN A 173 -11.35 -24.73 15.95
C ASN A 173 -10.73 -25.27 17.24
N MET A 174 -11.16 -24.83 18.42
CA MET A 174 -10.69 -25.36 19.71
C MET A 174 -10.90 -26.89 19.83
N ARG A 175 -11.97 -27.43 19.25
CA ARG A 175 -12.27 -28.85 19.27
C ARG A 175 -11.26 -29.67 18.47
N GLU A 176 -10.89 -29.21 17.29
CA GLU A 176 -9.92 -29.88 16.43
C GLU A 176 -8.50 -29.84 17.01
N LYS A 177 -8.14 -28.70 17.62
CA LYS A 177 -6.84 -28.56 18.31
C LYS A 177 -6.76 -29.44 19.55
N ALA A 178 -7.81 -29.49 20.33
CA ALA A 178 -7.89 -30.37 21.50
C ALA A 178 -7.81 -31.85 21.10
N LEU A 179 -8.50 -32.28 20.04
CA LEU A 179 -8.44 -33.60 19.48
C LEU A 179 -7.05 -33.94 18.96
N ALA A 180 -6.39 -33.08 18.22
CA ALA A 180 -5.06 -33.26 17.70
C ALA A 180 -4.02 -33.41 18.83
N THR A 181 -4.13 -32.56 19.86
CA THR A 181 -3.25 -32.64 21.03
C THR A 181 -3.47 -33.92 21.83
N ALA A 182 -4.74 -34.29 22.05
CA ALA A 182 -5.08 -35.54 22.74
C ALA A 182 -4.58 -36.79 21.98
N LEU A 183 -4.74 -36.79 20.65
CA LEU A 183 -4.25 -37.87 19.80
C LEU A 183 -2.72 -37.97 19.81
N SER A 184 -2.03 -36.84 19.81
CA SER A 184 -0.57 -36.78 19.91
C SER A 184 -0.05 -37.35 21.25
N ILE A 185 -0.70 -37.00 22.34
CA ILE A 185 -0.36 -37.50 23.69
C ILE A 185 -0.62 -39.02 23.75
N LEU A 186 -1.74 -39.50 23.19
CA LEU A 186 -2.10 -40.93 23.18
C LEU A 186 -1.09 -41.75 22.36
N LEU A 187 -0.70 -41.24 21.19
CA LEU A 187 0.34 -41.88 20.38
C LEU A 187 1.69 -41.90 21.11
N TRP A 188 2.04 -40.83 21.80
CA TRP A 188 3.29 -40.78 22.55
C TRP A 188 3.32 -41.79 23.71
N LEU A 189 2.23 -41.89 24.48
CA LEU A 189 2.08 -42.86 25.55
C LEU A 189 2.10 -44.27 25.03
N PHE A 190 1.46 -44.55 23.88
CA PHE A 190 1.47 -45.88 23.22
C PHE A 190 2.90 -46.26 22.81
N PHE A 191 3.66 -45.36 22.21
CA PHE A 191 5.05 -45.62 21.84
C PHE A 191 5.99 -45.80 23.02
N ILE A 192 5.76 -45.11 24.15
CA ILE A 192 6.54 -45.29 25.37
C ILE A 192 6.17 -46.62 26.04
N GLY A 193 4.87 -47.00 26.08
CA GLY A 193 4.42 -48.27 26.64
C GLY A 193 4.96 -49.49 25.89
N ILE A 194 5.16 -49.38 24.57
CA ILE A 194 5.75 -50.47 23.75
C ILE A 194 7.27 -50.56 23.94
N ARG A 195 7.95 -49.47 24.32
CA ARG A 195 9.41 -49.43 24.52
C ARG A 195 9.87 -49.68 25.95
N ALA A 196 8.96 -49.88 26.91
CA ALA A 196 9.36 -50.31 28.26
C ALA A 196 9.72 -51.79 28.22
N PRO A 197 11.00 -52.18 28.32
CA PRO A 197 11.37 -53.60 28.46
C PRO A 197 10.96 -54.05 29.86
N LEU A 198 10.34 -55.24 29.95
CA LEU A 198 10.19 -56.04 31.18
C LEU A 198 11.54 -56.36 31.76
#